data_08983c86cd61bbdb3763ffdb599f48e8
#
_entry.id   08983c86cd61bbdb3763ffdb599f48e8
#
_cell.length_a   1.000
_cell.length_b   1.000
_cell.length_c   1.000
_cell.angle_alpha   90.00
_cell.angle_beta   90.00
_cell.angle_gamma   90.00
#
_symmetry.space_group_name_H-M   'P 1'
#
loop_
_entity.id
_entity.type
_entity.pdbx_description
1 polymer ?
#
loop_
_entity_poly.entity_id
_entity_poly.type
_entity_poly.pdbx_seq_one_letter_code
_entity_poly.pdbx_strand_id
1 'polypeptide(L)'
;MMTINSGWFVALAVVLWTAGCTSSDQPAGEAWPTDDSSYVFSEPDAEFTLSRELEEISGLSFVGGGMLGAVQDEDGDLYIIDAASGQIVNVRSFGGPGDYEGIELADSVLYILRSDGRVYSFASWNTPELEGEEVDHNLPNRCDAEGIAYQSSMNRMLISCKESPGREHRGKKAIYAFDRATGGLTTTPVYLLDINDFEFNVEEHPFNEAIRSMLSDRIDMSGFKPSGMAVHPQTGDLFLLSTVTKSLLRLDDAGTVTALWLLPAELFDQPEGIAIDTNGDVYISNEAGDRRYATLLRFSERSARSQSDTVQNSE
;
A
#
# COMPACT_ATOMS: atom_id res chain seq x y z
N MET A 1 -11.32 -0.19 -98.42
CA MET A 1 -10.26 -1.02 -97.86
C MET A 1 -10.38 -0.97 -96.34
N MET A 2 -10.91 -2.01 -95.80
CA MET A 2 -11.32 -2.11 -94.38
C MET A 2 -10.12 -2.56 -93.52
N THR A 3 -9.88 -1.92 -92.41
CA THR A 3 -9.09 -2.51 -91.34
C THR A 3 -9.87 -2.44 -90.05
N ILE A 4 -10.10 -3.61 -89.52
CA ILE A 4 -10.81 -3.91 -88.28
C ILE A 4 -9.84 -3.72 -87.16
N ASN A 5 -10.21 -2.93 -86.16
CA ASN A 5 -9.40 -2.75 -84.97
C ASN A 5 -10.17 -3.35 -83.78
N SER A 6 -9.64 -4.41 -83.22
CA SER A 6 -10.17 -5.15 -82.08
C SER A 6 -9.85 -4.41 -80.78
N GLY A 7 -10.92 -3.87 -80.14
CA GLY A 7 -10.82 -3.29 -78.82
C GLY A 7 -10.80 -4.33 -77.72
N TRP A 8 -9.83 -4.26 -76.87
CA TRP A 8 -9.73 -5.01 -75.64
C TRP A 8 -10.45 -4.26 -74.55
N PHE A 9 -11.52 -4.86 -74.00
CA PHE A 9 -12.15 -4.38 -72.77
C PHE A 9 -11.31 -4.83 -71.57
N VAL A 10 -10.69 -3.90 -70.87
CA VAL A 10 -10.10 -4.15 -69.57
C VAL A 10 -11.20 -3.92 -68.52
N ALA A 11 -11.67 -4.95 -67.90
CA ALA A 11 -12.57 -4.86 -66.78
C ALA A 11 -11.77 -4.43 -65.54
N LEU A 12 -11.99 -3.18 -65.08
CA LEU A 12 -11.46 -2.70 -63.81
C LEU A 12 -12.29 -3.23 -62.68
N ALA A 13 -11.78 -4.24 -61.94
CA ALA A 13 -12.39 -4.69 -60.71
C ALA A 13 -12.04 -3.65 -59.61
N VAL A 14 -13.04 -2.84 -59.23
CA VAL A 14 -12.92 -1.98 -58.03
C VAL A 14 -13.13 -2.85 -56.82
N VAL A 15 -12.02 -3.16 -56.12
CA VAL A 15 -12.07 -3.76 -54.78
C VAL A 15 -12.40 -2.65 -53.81
N LEU A 16 -13.63 -2.57 -53.36
CA LEU A 16 -14.06 -1.74 -52.24
C LEU A 16 -13.50 -2.37 -50.95
N TRP A 17 -12.40 -1.82 -50.46
CA TRP A 17 -11.98 -2.02 -49.09
C TRP A 17 -12.96 -1.26 -48.18
N THR A 18 -13.91 -1.97 -47.60
CA THR A 18 -14.61 -1.45 -46.44
C THR A 18 -13.64 -1.47 -45.27
N ALA A 19 -13.11 -0.31 -44.94
CA ALA A 19 -12.45 -0.10 -43.66
C ALA A 19 -13.52 -0.31 -42.57
N GLY A 20 -13.62 -1.52 -42.07
CA GLY A 20 -14.31 -1.78 -40.82
C GLY A 20 -13.55 -1.02 -39.73
N CYS A 21 -14.15 0.05 -39.19
CA CYS A 21 -13.82 0.52 -37.89
C CYS A 21 -14.07 -0.63 -36.89
N THR A 22 -13.06 -1.41 -36.58
CA THR A 22 -13.08 -2.17 -35.37
C THR A 22 -12.98 -1.14 -34.26
N SER A 23 -14.12 -0.78 -33.66
CA SER A 23 -14.13 -0.29 -32.30
C SER A 23 -13.28 -1.28 -31.51
N SER A 24 -12.20 -0.84 -30.97
CA SER A 24 -11.50 -1.55 -29.92
C SER A 24 -12.45 -1.58 -28.73
N ASP A 25 -13.30 -2.60 -28.68
CA ASP A 25 -13.86 -3.07 -27.43
C ASP A 25 -12.64 -3.52 -26.61
N GLN A 26 -12.05 -2.59 -25.84
CA GLN A 26 -11.36 -3.00 -24.66
C GLN A 26 -12.41 -3.68 -23.79
N PRO A 27 -12.16 -4.92 -23.37
CA PRO A 27 -13.05 -5.55 -22.41
C PRO A 27 -13.09 -4.65 -21.19
N ALA A 28 -14.28 -4.21 -20.82
CA ALA A 28 -14.54 -3.54 -19.58
C ALA A 28 -13.99 -4.41 -18.46
N GLY A 29 -13.05 -3.83 -17.69
CA GLY A 29 -12.60 -4.35 -16.41
C GLY A 29 -12.12 -5.79 -16.44
N GLU A 30 -10.83 -6.04 -16.58
CA GLU A 30 -10.29 -7.29 -16.06
C GLU A 30 -10.70 -7.35 -14.58
N ALA A 31 -11.45 -8.39 -14.22
CA ALA A 31 -11.79 -8.68 -12.84
C ALA A 31 -10.47 -8.75 -12.07
N TRP A 32 -10.36 -7.97 -11.00
CA TRP A 32 -9.21 -7.98 -10.13
C TRP A 32 -8.96 -9.41 -9.64
N PRO A 33 -7.71 -9.87 -9.55
CA PRO A 33 -7.39 -11.15 -8.97
C PRO A 33 -7.79 -11.15 -7.50
N THR A 34 -8.98 -11.66 -7.22
CA THR A 34 -9.62 -11.63 -5.90
C THR A 34 -9.30 -12.83 -5.05
N ASP A 35 -8.49 -13.72 -5.58
CA ASP A 35 -8.11 -14.96 -4.90
C ASP A 35 -6.66 -14.89 -4.41
N ASP A 36 -6.27 -13.74 -3.84
CA ASP A 36 -5.05 -13.68 -3.06
C ASP A 36 -5.29 -14.26 -1.68
N SER A 37 -5.24 -15.57 -1.62
CA SER A 37 -5.32 -16.33 -0.38
C SER A 37 -4.04 -16.24 0.47
N SER A 38 -3.07 -15.41 0.06
CA SER A 38 -1.80 -15.25 0.79
C SER A 38 -2.00 -14.68 2.19
N TYR A 39 -3.04 -13.86 2.40
CA TYR A 39 -3.40 -13.34 3.73
C TYR A 39 -4.89 -13.47 4.02
N VAL A 40 -5.24 -13.66 5.30
CA VAL A 40 -6.63 -13.64 5.78
C VAL A 40 -6.74 -12.63 6.91
N PHE A 41 -7.04 -11.38 6.57
CA PHE A 41 -7.09 -10.27 7.52
C PHE A 41 -8.30 -10.29 8.48
N SER A 42 -9.22 -11.26 8.35
CA SER A 42 -10.28 -11.49 9.34
C SER A 42 -9.87 -12.40 10.50
N GLU A 43 -8.69 -13.03 10.42
CA GLU A 43 -8.23 -14.03 11.39
C GLU A 43 -6.75 -13.78 11.72
N PRO A 44 -6.44 -12.86 12.65
CA PRO A 44 -5.05 -12.61 13.05
C PRO A 44 -4.45 -13.85 13.75
N ASP A 45 -3.19 -14.16 13.42
CA ASP A 45 -2.44 -15.22 14.11
C ASP A 45 -2.01 -14.78 15.52
N ALA A 46 -1.93 -13.47 15.76
CA ALA A 46 -1.72 -12.90 17.08
C ALA A 46 -2.33 -11.48 17.17
N GLU A 47 -2.83 -11.15 18.36
CA GLU A 47 -3.32 -9.84 18.72
C GLU A 47 -2.69 -9.43 20.05
N PHE A 48 -2.07 -8.26 20.09
CA PHE A 48 -1.43 -7.71 21.28
C PHE A 48 -2.07 -6.38 21.65
N THR A 49 -2.36 -6.17 22.92
CA THR A 49 -2.68 -4.86 23.48
C THR A 49 -1.37 -4.12 23.70
N LEU A 50 -1.24 -2.94 23.11
CA LEU A 50 -0.06 -2.10 23.26
C LEU A 50 -0.09 -1.28 24.57
N SER A 51 1.06 -0.79 24.97
CA SER A 51 1.18 0.07 26.13
C SER A 51 0.59 1.46 25.86
N ARG A 52 0.31 2.22 26.93
CA ARG A 52 -0.33 3.53 26.81
C ARG A 52 0.52 4.55 26.07
N GLU A 53 1.84 4.40 26.07
CA GLU A 53 2.76 5.27 25.33
C GLU A 53 2.56 5.16 23.80
N LEU A 54 1.81 4.17 23.34
CA LEU A 54 1.49 3.91 21.94
C LEU A 54 -0.02 4.04 21.67
N GLU A 55 -0.76 4.80 22.48
CA GLU A 55 -2.20 5.03 22.24
C GLU A 55 -2.45 5.67 20.86
N GLU A 56 -1.57 6.55 20.40
CA GLU A 56 -1.62 7.26 19.11
C GLU A 56 -0.55 6.72 18.12
N ILE A 57 -0.37 5.39 18.09
CA ILE A 57 0.62 4.75 17.19
C ILE A 57 0.28 4.99 15.73
N SER A 58 1.13 5.68 14.99
CA SER A 58 0.94 6.09 13.60
C SER A 58 1.81 5.28 12.61
N GLY A 59 3.11 5.13 12.87
CA GLY A 59 4.05 4.44 11.98
C GLY A 59 4.59 3.13 12.52
N LEU A 60 4.82 2.15 11.64
CA LEU A 60 5.37 0.85 11.98
C LEU A 60 6.34 0.36 10.91
N SER A 61 7.49 -0.20 11.29
CA SER A 61 8.46 -0.83 10.39
C SER A 61 9.14 -2.04 11.03
N PHE A 62 9.44 -3.07 10.24
CA PHE A 62 10.25 -4.19 10.72
C PHE A 62 11.73 -3.81 10.76
N VAL A 63 12.32 -3.77 11.95
CA VAL A 63 13.73 -3.34 12.15
C VAL A 63 14.72 -4.49 12.33
N GLY A 64 14.26 -5.73 12.06
CA GLY A 64 15.08 -6.94 12.16
C GLY A 64 15.12 -7.55 13.56
N GLY A 65 15.64 -8.78 13.65
CA GLY A 65 15.80 -9.47 14.94
C GLY A 65 14.49 -9.78 15.67
N GLY A 66 13.36 -9.84 14.97
CA GLY A 66 12.04 -10.01 15.58
C GLY A 66 11.53 -8.74 16.27
N MET A 67 12.05 -7.57 15.89
CA MET A 67 11.66 -6.27 16.45
C MET A 67 10.94 -5.42 15.43
N LEU A 68 9.99 -4.61 15.89
CA LEU A 68 9.33 -3.56 15.17
C LEU A 68 9.81 -2.19 15.72
N GLY A 69 10.04 -1.24 14.83
CA GLY A 69 10.17 0.16 15.17
C GLY A 69 8.82 0.85 15.00
N ALA A 70 8.45 1.70 15.94
CA ALA A 70 7.22 2.46 15.89
C ALA A 70 7.44 3.93 16.26
N VAL A 71 6.59 4.78 15.72
CA VAL A 71 6.42 6.19 16.11
C VAL A 71 4.96 6.44 16.44
N GLN A 72 4.68 7.50 17.14
CA GLN A 72 3.34 8.01 17.41
C GLN A 72 3.28 9.49 17.03
N ASP A 73 2.09 10.04 16.84
CA ASP A 73 1.89 11.35 16.21
C ASP A 73 2.13 12.58 17.12
N GLU A 74 2.39 12.39 18.43
CA GLU A 74 2.55 13.49 19.38
C GLU A 74 4.01 13.77 19.76
N ASP A 75 4.78 12.71 20.03
CA ASP A 75 6.13 12.81 20.62
C ASP A 75 7.23 12.28 19.68
N GLY A 76 8.39 12.93 19.68
CA GLY A 76 9.55 12.54 18.91
C GLY A 76 10.32 11.38 19.56
N ASP A 77 9.63 10.25 19.79
CA ASP A 77 10.16 9.04 20.38
C ASP A 77 10.12 7.85 19.41
N LEU A 78 11.23 7.13 19.33
CA LEU A 78 11.33 5.84 18.65
C LEU A 78 11.07 4.73 19.66
N TYR A 79 10.03 3.96 19.44
CA TYR A 79 9.69 2.77 20.22
C TYR A 79 10.19 1.52 19.52
N ILE A 80 10.87 0.64 20.23
CA ILE A 80 11.24 -0.69 19.75
C ILE A 80 10.36 -1.70 20.47
N ILE A 81 9.60 -2.47 19.68
CA ILE A 81 8.60 -3.42 20.12
C ILE A 81 9.06 -4.83 19.79
N ASP A 82 9.00 -5.75 20.72
CA ASP A 82 9.16 -7.18 20.45
C ASP A 82 7.93 -7.71 19.69
N ALA A 83 8.14 -8.16 18.47
CA ALA A 83 7.04 -8.56 17.55
C ALA A 83 6.30 -9.83 18.01
N ALA A 84 6.90 -10.62 18.92
CA ALA A 84 6.27 -11.85 19.43
C ALA A 84 5.40 -11.60 20.65
N SER A 85 5.55 -10.46 21.33
CA SER A 85 4.82 -10.16 22.57
C SER A 85 4.08 -8.80 22.56
N GLY A 86 4.36 -7.93 21.60
CA GLY A 86 3.83 -6.55 21.56
C GLY A 86 4.40 -5.65 22.67
N GLN A 87 5.45 -6.07 23.37
CA GLN A 87 6.02 -5.30 24.48
C GLN A 87 7.06 -4.32 24.00
N ILE A 88 7.04 -3.09 24.53
CA ILE A 88 8.12 -2.12 24.31
C ILE A 88 9.37 -2.65 25.03
N VAL A 89 10.44 -2.82 24.28
CA VAL A 89 11.76 -3.24 24.82
C VAL A 89 12.76 -2.09 24.90
N ASN A 90 12.53 -1.02 24.17
CA ASN A 90 13.36 0.19 24.22
C ASN A 90 12.55 1.41 23.74
N VAL A 91 12.90 2.58 24.30
CA VAL A 91 12.39 3.88 23.84
C VAL A 91 13.58 4.84 23.73
N ARG A 92 13.61 5.65 22.67
CA ARG A 92 14.65 6.64 22.43
C ARG A 92 14.06 7.90 21.86
N SER A 93 14.32 9.02 22.51
CA SER A 93 13.91 10.32 21.97
C SER A 93 14.84 10.75 20.84
N PHE A 94 14.26 11.18 19.73
CA PHE A 94 14.98 11.70 18.57
C PHE A 94 14.61 13.15 18.26
N GLY A 95 13.53 13.67 18.82
CA GLY A 95 13.05 15.02 18.56
C GLY A 95 12.13 15.56 19.63
N GLY A 96 11.56 16.73 19.39
CA GLY A 96 10.49 17.29 20.20
C GLY A 96 9.11 16.81 19.72
N PRO A 97 8.01 17.32 20.32
CA PRO A 97 6.67 17.06 19.85
C PRO A 97 6.49 17.38 18.37
N GLY A 98 5.79 16.53 17.65
CA GLY A 98 5.57 16.66 16.20
C GLY A 98 4.59 15.61 15.70
N ASP A 99 4.10 15.80 14.52
CA ASP A 99 3.13 14.98 13.82
C ASP A 99 3.88 13.92 12.99
N TYR A 100 4.35 12.84 13.65
CA TYR A 100 5.17 11.81 13.04
C TYR A 100 4.31 10.65 12.54
N GLU A 101 4.29 10.42 11.22
CA GLU A 101 3.30 9.59 10.55
C GLU A 101 3.88 8.31 9.93
N GLY A 102 5.18 8.18 9.90
CA GLY A 102 5.76 7.00 9.27
C GLY A 102 7.19 6.73 9.70
N ILE A 103 7.54 5.46 9.65
CA ILE A 103 8.89 4.97 9.97
C ILE A 103 9.26 3.85 9.01
N GLU A 104 10.52 3.81 8.56
CA GLU A 104 11.01 2.74 7.70
C GLU A 104 12.50 2.49 7.87
N LEU A 105 12.87 1.23 8.00
CA LEU A 105 14.27 0.81 7.98
C LEU A 105 14.71 0.43 6.55
N ALA A 106 15.54 1.26 5.95
CA ALA A 106 16.12 0.98 4.62
C ALA A 106 17.59 0.56 4.77
N ASP A 107 17.89 -0.71 4.60
CA ASP A 107 19.18 -1.36 4.89
C ASP A 107 19.60 -1.15 6.37
N SER A 108 20.43 -0.14 6.63
CA SER A 108 20.91 0.20 7.98
C SER A 108 20.52 1.59 8.44
N VAL A 109 19.79 2.35 7.63
CA VAL A 109 19.36 3.71 7.93
C VAL A 109 17.88 3.70 8.26
N LEU A 110 17.53 4.22 9.43
CA LEU A 110 16.15 4.41 9.84
C LEU A 110 15.66 5.79 9.37
N TYR A 111 14.48 5.82 8.77
CA TYR A 111 13.81 7.02 8.30
C TYR A 111 12.53 7.23 9.09
N ILE A 112 12.26 8.48 9.53
CA ILE A 112 11.02 8.88 10.19
C ILE A 112 10.43 10.05 9.41
N LEU A 113 9.16 9.93 9.05
CA LEU A 113 8.40 10.90 8.27
C LEU A 113 7.49 11.73 9.18
N ARG A 114 7.42 13.03 8.92
CA ARG A 114 6.38 13.92 9.47
C ARG A 114 5.32 14.24 8.42
N SER A 115 4.12 14.56 8.88
CA SER A 115 2.97 14.95 8.01
C SER A 115 3.27 16.11 7.07
N ASP A 116 4.17 17.03 7.45
CA ASP A 116 4.60 18.16 6.62
C ASP A 116 5.63 17.82 5.53
N GLY A 117 6.03 16.55 5.42
CA GLY A 117 6.98 16.07 4.41
C GLY A 117 8.44 16.11 4.84
N ARG A 118 8.73 16.45 6.09
CA ARG A 118 10.08 16.32 6.64
C ARG A 118 10.41 14.87 6.90
N VAL A 119 11.63 14.49 6.58
CA VAL A 119 12.17 13.16 6.85
C VAL A 119 13.42 13.27 7.68
N TYR A 120 13.44 12.56 8.78
CA TYR A 120 14.63 12.37 9.61
C TYR A 120 15.31 11.06 9.22
N SER A 121 16.63 11.05 9.10
CA SER A 121 17.41 9.85 8.81
C SER A 121 18.47 9.60 9.85
N PHE A 122 18.55 8.35 10.32
CA PHE A 122 19.42 7.93 11.44
C PHE A 122 20.28 6.75 10.97
N ALA A 123 21.55 7.01 10.62
CA ALA A 123 22.50 5.99 10.22
C ALA A 123 22.93 5.07 11.38
N SER A 124 22.82 5.58 12.60
CA SER A 124 23.19 4.88 13.84
C SER A 124 21.99 4.70 14.78
N TRP A 125 20.83 4.37 14.22
CA TRP A 125 19.56 4.28 14.97
C TRP A 125 19.58 3.27 16.12
N ASN A 126 20.45 2.27 16.06
CA ASN A 126 20.59 1.21 17.08
C ASN A 126 21.59 1.55 18.20
N THR A 127 22.15 2.77 18.21
CA THR A 127 23.02 3.28 19.29
C THR A 127 22.21 4.05 20.33
N PRO A 128 22.75 4.28 21.56
CA PRO A 128 22.04 5.00 22.61
C PRO A 128 21.64 6.44 22.23
N GLU A 129 22.48 7.11 21.44
CA GLU A 129 22.27 8.49 21.00
C GLU A 129 21.72 8.43 19.56
N LEU A 130 20.53 9.02 19.36
CA LEU A 130 19.93 9.17 18.04
C LEU A 130 20.35 10.53 17.46
N GLU A 131 21.43 10.52 16.67
CA GLU A 131 21.82 11.67 15.88
C GLU A 131 21.32 11.47 14.44
N GLY A 132 20.42 12.34 13.99
CA GLY A 132 19.79 12.26 12.68
C GLY A 132 19.95 13.53 11.87
N GLU A 133 19.81 13.40 10.57
CA GLU A 133 19.70 14.51 9.62
C GLU A 133 18.23 14.71 9.26
N GLU A 134 17.79 15.99 9.23
CA GLU A 134 16.44 16.37 8.81
C GLU A 134 16.50 16.93 7.38
N VAL A 135 15.63 16.45 6.50
CA VAL A 135 15.46 16.95 5.15
C VAL A 135 14.00 17.27 4.91
N ASP A 136 13.71 18.51 4.46
CA ASP A 136 12.40 18.93 4.00
C ASP A 136 12.29 18.63 2.50
N HIS A 137 11.45 17.67 2.12
CA HIS A 137 11.27 17.26 0.73
C HIS A 137 10.33 18.18 -0.05
N ASN A 138 9.78 19.24 0.57
CA ASN A 138 8.90 20.21 -0.10
C ASN A 138 7.78 19.54 -0.91
N LEU A 139 7.10 18.57 -0.30
CA LEU A 139 5.92 17.93 -0.89
C LEU A 139 4.85 18.97 -1.23
N PRO A 140 3.94 18.70 -2.19
CA PRO A 140 2.84 19.62 -2.50
C PRO A 140 2.06 20.03 -1.25
N ASN A 141 1.75 21.33 -1.12
CA ASN A 141 1.09 21.96 0.03
C ASN A 141 -0.30 21.37 0.34
N ARG A 142 -0.58 20.21 0.48
CA ARG A 142 -1.80 19.51 0.87
C ARG A 142 -1.61 18.02 0.72
N CYS A 143 -0.36 17.59 0.61
CA CYS A 143 -0.05 16.18 0.52
C CYS A 143 -0.53 15.48 1.79
N ASP A 144 -0.20 16.05 2.96
CA ASP A 144 -0.43 15.39 4.23
C ASP A 144 0.24 14.01 4.17
N ALA A 145 1.51 13.97 4.52
CA ALA A 145 2.35 12.79 4.28
C ALA A 145 2.13 11.77 5.40
N GLU A 146 1.67 10.56 5.07
CA GLU A 146 1.24 9.59 6.07
C GLU A 146 2.05 8.29 6.07
N GLY A 147 2.59 7.88 4.96
CA GLY A 147 3.35 6.64 4.90
C GLY A 147 4.70 6.82 4.24
N ILE A 148 5.68 6.06 4.73
CA ILE A 148 7.01 5.96 4.14
C ILE A 148 7.39 4.50 3.99
N ALA A 149 7.97 4.10 2.84
CA ALA A 149 8.41 2.73 2.60
C ALA A 149 9.64 2.68 1.70
N TYR A 150 10.47 1.67 1.86
CA TYR A 150 11.68 1.47 1.08
C TYR A 150 11.47 0.53 -0.10
N GLN A 151 11.62 1.05 -1.32
CA GLN A 151 11.64 0.24 -2.53
C GLN A 151 13.09 -0.11 -2.91
N SER A 152 13.54 -1.26 -2.42
CA SER A 152 14.94 -1.69 -2.53
C SER A 152 15.39 -1.91 -3.99
N SER A 153 14.50 -2.40 -4.87
CA SER A 153 14.80 -2.62 -6.29
C SER A 153 15.22 -1.36 -7.03
N MET A 154 14.78 -0.19 -6.56
CA MET A 154 15.08 1.12 -7.13
C MET A 154 15.91 2.01 -6.20
N ASN A 155 16.31 1.53 -5.03
CA ASN A 155 17.03 2.26 -3.99
C ASN A 155 16.41 3.63 -3.67
N ARG A 156 15.08 3.67 -3.53
CA ARG A 156 14.33 4.89 -3.27
C ARG A 156 13.35 4.74 -2.10
N MET A 157 13.10 5.84 -1.42
CA MET A 157 12.02 5.92 -0.43
C MET A 157 10.76 6.41 -1.11
N LEU A 158 9.63 5.81 -0.76
CA LEU A 158 8.30 6.20 -1.19
C LEU A 158 7.63 7.00 -0.07
N ILE A 159 6.83 8.01 -0.44
CA ILE A 159 6.03 8.81 0.50
C ILE A 159 4.61 8.91 -0.07
N SER A 160 3.60 8.48 0.70
CA SER A 160 2.19 8.61 0.31
C SER A 160 1.57 9.91 0.79
N CYS A 161 0.65 10.44 0.00
CA CYS A 161 -0.18 11.59 0.36
C CYS A 161 -1.58 11.12 0.77
N LYS A 162 -1.98 11.40 2.01
CA LYS A 162 -3.35 11.19 2.53
C LYS A 162 -4.35 12.09 1.81
N GLU A 163 -4.02 13.37 1.66
CA GLU A 163 -4.88 14.37 1.07
C GLU A 163 -4.57 14.61 -0.43
N SER A 164 -4.93 15.76 -0.94
CA SER A 164 -4.85 16.03 -2.38
C SER A 164 -3.40 16.24 -2.85
N PRO A 165 -2.94 15.52 -3.86
CA PRO A 165 -1.60 15.70 -4.44
C PRO A 165 -1.47 16.96 -5.30
N GLY A 166 -2.42 17.88 -5.24
CA GLY A 166 -2.42 19.11 -6.00
C GLY A 166 -3.48 19.16 -7.11
N ARG A 167 -3.59 20.31 -7.78
CA ARG A 167 -4.66 20.58 -8.76
C ARG A 167 -4.61 19.68 -9.99
N GLU A 168 -3.41 19.31 -10.42
CA GLU A 168 -3.19 18.49 -11.62
C GLU A 168 -3.64 17.04 -11.44
N HIS A 169 -3.70 16.58 -10.18
CA HIS A 169 -4.02 15.20 -9.83
C HIS A 169 -5.28 15.11 -8.95
N ARG A 170 -6.22 16.04 -9.14
CA ARG A 170 -7.45 16.07 -8.35
C ARG A 170 -8.23 14.75 -8.46
N GLY A 171 -8.69 14.23 -7.33
CA GLY A 171 -9.43 12.97 -7.24
C GLY A 171 -8.55 11.71 -7.27
N LYS A 172 -7.23 11.90 -7.33
CA LYS A 172 -6.26 10.79 -7.30
C LYS A 172 -5.49 10.77 -6.00
N LYS A 173 -4.91 9.63 -5.66
CA LYS A 173 -3.92 9.48 -4.59
C LYS A 173 -2.53 9.36 -5.19
N ALA A 174 -1.57 10.03 -4.59
CA ALA A 174 -0.22 10.11 -5.11
C ALA A 174 0.79 9.51 -4.15
N ILE A 175 1.78 8.83 -4.72
CA ILE A 175 2.97 8.38 -4.03
C ILE A 175 4.15 9.03 -4.73
N TYR A 176 4.90 9.82 -3.97
CA TYR A 176 6.16 10.44 -4.39
C TYR A 176 7.33 9.54 -4.01
N ALA A 177 8.50 9.81 -4.56
CA ALA A 177 9.71 9.12 -4.17
C ALA A 177 10.88 10.10 -4.04
N PHE A 178 11.80 9.81 -3.15
CA PHE A 178 13.12 10.44 -3.16
C PHE A 178 14.22 9.38 -3.29
N ASP A 179 15.25 9.74 -4.04
CA ASP A 179 16.45 8.94 -4.21
C ASP A 179 17.31 9.03 -2.94
N ARG A 180 17.66 7.90 -2.35
CA ARG A 180 18.40 7.85 -1.07
C ARG A 180 19.83 8.41 -1.17
N ALA A 181 20.44 8.31 -2.34
CA ALA A 181 21.83 8.76 -2.53
C ALA A 181 21.93 10.28 -2.69
N THR A 182 20.91 10.90 -3.29
CA THR A 182 20.89 12.33 -3.60
C THR A 182 19.96 13.14 -2.70
N GLY A 183 19.02 12.49 -2.03
CA GLY A 183 17.92 13.13 -1.30
C GLY A 183 16.91 13.84 -2.19
N GLY A 184 17.05 13.72 -3.54
CA GLY A 184 16.20 14.41 -4.50
C GLY A 184 14.79 13.82 -4.58
N LEU A 185 13.76 14.60 -4.26
CA LEU A 185 12.36 14.24 -4.45
C LEU A 185 11.98 14.29 -5.93
N THR A 186 11.15 13.33 -6.37
CA THR A 186 10.55 13.37 -7.70
C THR A 186 9.58 14.54 -7.82
N THR A 187 9.62 15.25 -8.95
CA THR A 187 8.73 16.39 -9.22
C THR A 187 7.30 15.96 -9.56
N THR A 188 7.13 14.70 -9.96
CA THR A 188 5.84 14.06 -10.26
C THR A 188 5.69 12.79 -9.42
N PRO A 189 4.46 12.40 -9.06
CA PRO A 189 4.23 11.13 -8.38
C PRO A 189 4.80 9.96 -9.19
N VAL A 190 5.38 8.99 -8.50
CA VAL A 190 5.83 7.74 -9.12
C VAL A 190 4.68 6.76 -9.29
N TYR A 191 3.68 6.83 -8.39
CA TYR A 191 2.40 6.13 -8.54
C TYR A 191 1.27 7.13 -8.36
N LEU A 192 0.25 6.99 -9.19
CA LEU A 192 -0.93 7.85 -9.20
C LEU A 192 -2.17 6.99 -9.31
N LEU A 193 -2.85 6.80 -8.19
CA LEU A 193 -4.03 5.94 -8.09
C LEU A 193 -5.29 6.77 -8.38
N ASP A 194 -6.07 6.36 -9.37
CA ASP A 194 -7.39 6.90 -9.60
C ASP A 194 -8.41 6.11 -8.78
N ILE A 195 -8.82 6.68 -7.66
CA ILE A 195 -9.75 6.02 -6.72
C ILE A 195 -11.16 5.86 -7.29
N ASN A 196 -11.50 6.54 -8.38
CA ASN A 196 -12.78 6.38 -9.06
C ASN A 196 -12.78 5.14 -9.98
N ASP A 197 -11.61 4.61 -10.32
CA ASP A 197 -11.49 3.37 -11.09
C ASP A 197 -11.74 2.11 -10.23
N PHE A 198 -11.89 2.28 -8.89
CA PHE A 198 -12.15 1.20 -7.94
C PHE A 198 -13.64 0.97 -7.70
N GLU A 199 -14.45 0.88 -8.75
CA GLU A 199 -15.81 0.37 -8.63
C GLU A 199 -15.78 -1.16 -8.65
N PHE A 200 -15.99 -1.78 -7.48
CA PHE A 200 -16.09 -3.24 -7.37
C PHE A 200 -17.53 -3.70 -7.43
N ASN A 201 -17.78 -4.75 -8.23
CA ASN A 201 -19.03 -5.49 -8.16
C ASN A 201 -18.87 -6.60 -7.11
N VAL A 202 -19.52 -6.44 -5.97
CA VAL A 202 -19.47 -7.38 -4.85
C VAL A 202 -19.92 -8.78 -5.23
N GLU A 203 -20.78 -8.93 -6.25
CA GLU A 203 -21.26 -10.23 -6.71
C GLU A 203 -20.17 -11.06 -7.43
N GLU A 204 -19.17 -10.40 -7.99
CA GLU A 204 -18.06 -11.03 -8.72
C GLU A 204 -16.89 -11.43 -7.83
N HIS A 205 -16.91 -11.03 -6.55
CA HIS A 205 -15.81 -11.29 -5.62
C HIS A 205 -16.12 -12.46 -4.67
N PRO A 206 -15.14 -13.33 -4.38
CA PRO A 206 -15.30 -14.48 -3.49
C PRO A 206 -15.28 -14.07 -2.00
N PHE A 207 -15.90 -12.95 -1.65
CA PHE A 207 -16.10 -12.60 -0.25
C PHE A 207 -16.91 -13.69 0.45
N ASN A 208 -16.56 -13.99 1.70
CA ASN A 208 -17.42 -14.87 2.49
C ASN A 208 -18.82 -14.24 2.64
N GLU A 209 -19.81 -15.09 2.86
CA GLU A 209 -21.24 -14.69 2.85
C GLU A 209 -21.55 -13.62 3.93
N ALA A 210 -20.77 -13.56 5.01
CA ALA A 210 -20.90 -12.57 6.07
C ALA A 210 -20.45 -11.17 5.58
N ILE A 211 -19.36 -11.09 4.85
CA ILE A 211 -18.88 -9.83 4.24
C ILE A 211 -19.84 -9.38 3.14
N ARG A 212 -20.33 -10.28 2.31
CA ARG A 212 -21.34 -9.97 1.26
C ARG A 212 -22.61 -9.35 1.85
N SER A 213 -23.06 -9.81 2.99
CA SER A 213 -24.26 -9.28 3.64
C SER A 213 -24.09 -7.87 4.23
N MET A 214 -22.86 -7.43 4.45
CA MET A 214 -22.51 -6.10 4.99
C MET A 214 -22.20 -5.06 3.90
N LEU A 215 -21.85 -5.51 2.70
CA LEU A 215 -21.48 -4.64 1.59
C LEU A 215 -22.72 -4.32 0.75
N SER A 216 -22.90 -3.04 0.42
CA SER A 216 -23.76 -2.64 -0.70
C SER A 216 -23.17 -3.19 -2.00
N ASP A 217 -23.95 -3.28 -3.07
CA ASP A 217 -23.57 -3.83 -4.38
C ASP A 217 -22.29 -3.20 -5.00
N ARG A 218 -21.76 -2.14 -4.37
CA ARG A 218 -20.54 -1.43 -4.74
C ARG A 218 -19.75 -1.03 -3.52
N ILE A 219 -18.44 -1.24 -3.55
CA ILE A 219 -17.51 -0.72 -2.55
C ILE A 219 -17.15 0.71 -2.94
N ASP A 220 -17.49 1.67 -2.09
CA ASP A 220 -17.12 3.07 -2.30
C ASP A 220 -15.69 3.34 -1.78
N MET A 221 -14.74 3.40 -2.70
CA MET A 221 -13.35 3.75 -2.41
C MET A 221 -13.07 5.25 -2.53
N SER A 222 -14.08 6.09 -2.78
CA SER A 222 -13.89 7.54 -2.93
C SER A 222 -13.27 8.20 -1.69
N GLY A 223 -13.49 7.58 -0.53
CA GLY A 223 -12.90 7.98 0.75
C GLY A 223 -11.51 7.41 1.04
N PHE A 224 -10.90 6.63 0.12
CA PHE A 224 -9.59 6.03 0.36
C PHE A 224 -8.54 7.11 0.68
N LYS A 225 -7.91 7.00 1.83
CA LYS A 225 -6.84 7.87 2.29
C LYS A 225 -5.72 7.00 2.82
N PRO A 226 -4.54 7.00 2.19
CA PRO A 226 -3.39 6.29 2.74
C PRO A 226 -3.13 6.70 4.19
N SER A 227 -2.96 5.73 5.08
CA SER A 227 -2.55 5.94 6.47
C SER A 227 -1.19 5.29 6.76
N GLY A 228 -0.84 4.24 6.03
CA GLY A 228 0.46 3.59 6.15
C GLY A 228 0.81 2.83 4.89
N MET A 229 2.08 2.50 4.73
CA MET A 229 2.54 1.64 3.63
C MET A 229 3.78 0.84 3.97
N ALA A 230 3.91 -0.33 3.33
CA ALA A 230 5.08 -1.18 3.43
C ALA A 230 5.37 -1.86 2.09
N VAL A 231 6.64 -2.13 1.80
CA VAL A 231 7.03 -2.93 0.62
C VAL A 231 7.30 -4.36 1.07
N HIS A 232 6.67 -5.32 0.39
CA HIS A 232 6.89 -6.73 0.66
C HIS A 232 8.33 -7.13 0.30
N PRO A 233 9.11 -7.68 1.23
CA PRO A 233 10.56 -7.84 1.03
C PRO A 233 10.94 -8.86 -0.04
N GLN A 234 10.07 -9.83 -0.35
CA GLN A 234 10.36 -10.89 -1.31
C GLN A 234 9.77 -10.59 -2.69
N THR A 235 8.55 -10.00 -2.77
CA THR A 235 7.89 -9.73 -4.06
C THR A 235 8.16 -8.33 -4.58
N GLY A 236 8.46 -7.36 -3.71
CA GLY A 236 8.59 -5.94 -4.05
C GLY A 236 7.26 -5.21 -4.18
N ASP A 237 6.14 -5.90 -3.96
CA ASP A 237 4.80 -5.29 -4.00
C ASP A 237 4.63 -4.28 -2.88
N LEU A 238 3.96 -3.18 -3.18
CA LEU A 238 3.63 -2.14 -2.22
C LEU A 238 2.25 -2.40 -1.61
N PHE A 239 2.20 -2.47 -0.29
CA PHE A 239 0.97 -2.53 0.49
C PHE A 239 0.62 -1.12 0.97
N LEU A 240 -0.62 -0.70 0.74
CA LEU A 240 -1.11 0.64 1.06
C LEU A 240 -2.37 0.54 1.91
N LEU A 241 -2.26 0.94 3.17
CA LEU A 241 -3.31 0.88 4.19
C LEU A 241 -4.19 2.13 4.15
N SER A 242 -5.46 2.00 4.48
CA SER A 242 -6.38 3.13 4.67
C SER A 242 -7.29 2.92 5.87
N THR A 243 -7.18 3.80 6.83
CA THR A 243 -8.05 3.87 8.02
C THR A 243 -9.48 4.23 7.65
N VAL A 244 -9.66 5.19 6.74
CA VAL A 244 -10.99 5.72 6.41
C VAL A 244 -11.87 4.67 5.74
N THR A 245 -11.32 3.94 4.77
CA THR A 245 -12.07 2.89 4.05
C THR A 245 -11.88 1.50 4.65
N LYS A 246 -11.06 1.39 5.72
CA LYS A 246 -10.70 0.11 6.33
C LYS A 246 -10.35 -0.92 5.28
N SER A 247 -9.32 -0.58 4.49
CA SER A 247 -8.90 -1.39 3.35
C SER A 247 -7.39 -1.41 3.19
N LEU A 248 -6.91 -2.46 2.58
CA LEU A 248 -5.51 -2.66 2.24
C LEU A 248 -5.42 -2.95 0.74
N LEU A 249 -4.63 -2.16 0.01
CA LEU A 249 -4.33 -2.38 -1.40
C LEU A 249 -2.95 -3.02 -1.54
N ARG A 250 -2.78 -3.90 -2.53
CA ARG A 250 -1.47 -4.33 -3.01
C ARG A 250 -1.25 -3.81 -4.42
N LEU A 251 -0.11 -3.18 -4.64
CA LEU A 251 0.30 -2.66 -5.94
C LEU A 251 1.58 -3.39 -6.37
N ASP A 252 1.67 -3.70 -7.66
CA ASP A 252 2.93 -4.15 -8.27
C ASP A 252 3.93 -2.99 -8.44
N ASP A 253 5.11 -3.27 -8.99
CA ASP A 253 6.17 -2.29 -9.23
C ASP A 253 5.84 -1.27 -10.34
N ALA A 254 4.82 -1.54 -11.16
CA ALA A 254 4.25 -0.61 -12.12
C ALA A 254 3.20 0.33 -11.50
N GLY A 255 2.78 0.07 -10.25
CA GLY A 255 1.73 0.81 -9.56
C GLY A 255 0.32 0.34 -9.90
N THR A 256 0.20 -0.85 -10.51
CA THR A 256 -1.09 -1.49 -10.77
C THR A 256 -1.58 -2.15 -9.50
N VAL A 257 -2.83 -1.91 -9.12
CA VAL A 257 -3.43 -2.60 -7.98
C VAL A 257 -3.69 -4.05 -8.35
N THR A 258 -3.11 -4.97 -7.61
CA THR A 258 -3.19 -6.42 -7.84
C THR A 258 -4.06 -7.13 -6.81
N ALA A 259 -4.34 -6.51 -5.67
CA ALA A 259 -5.29 -7.03 -4.68
C ALA A 259 -5.90 -5.90 -3.83
N LEU A 260 -7.09 -6.16 -3.31
CA LEU A 260 -7.78 -5.35 -2.31
C LEU A 260 -8.33 -6.26 -1.23
N TRP A 261 -8.07 -5.92 0.03
CA TRP A 261 -8.72 -6.51 1.19
C TRP A 261 -9.55 -5.46 1.91
N LEU A 262 -10.79 -5.83 2.26
CA LEU A 262 -11.59 -5.07 3.21
C LEU A 262 -11.29 -5.59 4.60
N LEU A 263 -10.96 -4.68 5.48
CA LEU A 263 -10.55 -4.97 6.85
C LEU A 263 -11.77 -4.92 7.77
N PRO A 264 -12.09 -6.01 8.53
CA PRO A 264 -13.22 -6.03 9.44
C PRO A 264 -13.12 -4.94 10.50
N ALA A 265 -14.13 -4.07 10.60
CA ALA A 265 -14.11 -2.90 11.49
C ALA A 265 -13.99 -3.28 12.98
N GLU A 266 -14.41 -4.47 13.35
CA GLU A 266 -14.26 -5.02 14.71
C GLU A 266 -12.81 -5.31 15.12
N LEU A 267 -11.93 -5.58 14.13
CA LEU A 267 -10.49 -5.78 14.33
C LEU A 267 -9.69 -4.52 14.02
N PHE A 268 -10.14 -3.75 13.03
CA PHE A 268 -9.44 -2.60 12.48
C PHE A 268 -10.23 -1.31 12.73
N ASP A 269 -10.15 -0.80 13.96
CA ASP A 269 -10.86 0.42 14.34
C ASP A 269 -10.21 1.67 13.72
N GLN A 270 -8.91 1.87 13.98
CA GLN A 270 -8.08 2.90 13.38
C GLN A 270 -6.73 2.29 12.95
N PRO A 271 -6.67 1.55 11.83
CA PRO A 271 -5.42 0.95 11.36
C PRO A 271 -4.53 2.02 10.73
N GLU A 272 -3.38 2.31 11.34
CA GLU A 272 -2.43 3.35 10.90
C GLU A 272 -1.09 2.77 10.46
N GLY A 273 -0.40 2.04 11.32
CA GLY A 273 0.91 1.48 10.99
C GLY A 273 0.83 0.11 10.29
N ILE A 274 1.70 -0.12 9.31
CA ILE A 274 1.87 -1.42 8.67
C ILE A 274 3.36 -1.74 8.51
N ALA A 275 3.75 -2.98 8.83
CA ALA A 275 5.09 -3.50 8.59
C ALA A 275 5.02 -4.93 8.04
N ILE A 276 6.02 -5.34 7.27
CA ILE A 276 6.15 -6.69 6.75
C ILE A 276 7.53 -7.22 7.11
N ASP A 277 7.59 -8.37 7.76
CA ASP A 277 8.85 -8.97 8.15
C ASP A 277 9.52 -9.76 7.00
N THR A 278 10.71 -10.29 7.25
CA THR A 278 11.47 -11.05 6.24
C THR A 278 10.83 -12.37 5.83
N ASN A 279 9.85 -12.87 6.60
CA ASN A 279 9.10 -14.08 6.24
C ASN A 279 7.85 -13.76 5.41
N GLY A 280 7.48 -12.48 5.29
CA GLY A 280 6.24 -12.02 4.68
C GLY A 280 5.11 -11.84 5.69
N ASP A 281 5.33 -12.03 6.99
CA ASP A 281 4.30 -11.79 8.00
C ASP A 281 3.98 -10.28 8.07
N VAL A 282 2.69 -9.95 7.94
CA VAL A 282 2.18 -8.57 8.01
C VAL A 282 1.79 -8.23 9.42
N TYR A 283 2.24 -7.07 9.89
CA TYR A 283 1.87 -6.46 11.17
C TYR A 283 1.10 -5.19 10.89
N ILE A 284 -0.06 -5.01 11.55
CA ILE A 284 -0.86 -3.78 11.46
C ILE A 284 -1.16 -3.31 12.87
N SER A 285 -0.85 -2.03 13.14
CA SER A 285 -1.23 -1.37 14.38
C SER A 285 -2.54 -0.62 14.21
N ASN A 286 -3.35 -0.60 15.27
CA ASN A 286 -4.48 0.29 15.39
C ASN A 286 -4.23 1.26 16.54
N GLU A 287 -4.50 2.53 16.33
CA GLU A 287 -4.62 3.49 17.43
C GLU A 287 -5.72 3.09 18.42
N ALA A 288 -5.65 3.63 19.61
CA ALA A 288 -6.68 3.42 20.62
C ALA A 288 -8.03 4.00 20.20
N GLY A 289 -8.05 5.16 19.58
CA GLY A 289 -9.26 5.83 19.15
C GLY A 289 -10.32 5.87 20.25
N ASP A 290 -11.51 5.36 19.97
CA ASP A 290 -12.58 5.19 20.97
C ASP A 290 -12.37 3.96 21.88
N ARG A 291 -11.38 3.13 21.59
CA ARG A 291 -10.99 1.99 22.43
C ARG A 291 -10.09 2.45 23.57
N ARG A 292 -9.94 1.58 24.54
CA ARG A 292 -9.12 1.86 25.72
C ARG A 292 -7.61 1.75 25.44
N TYR A 293 -7.23 0.98 24.43
CA TYR A 293 -5.84 0.64 24.11
C TYR A 293 -5.66 0.47 22.62
N ALA A 294 -4.49 0.86 22.15
CA ALA A 294 -3.99 0.52 20.82
C ALA A 294 -3.71 -1.00 20.72
N THR A 295 -3.77 -1.54 19.52
CA THR A 295 -3.51 -2.97 19.28
C THR A 295 -2.49 -3.17 18.15
N LEU A 296 -1.80 -4.31 18.21
CA LEU A 296 -0.93 -4.80 17.15
C LEU A 296 -1.42 -6.17 16.72
N LEU A 297 -1.75 -6.30 15.44
CA LEU A 297 -2.22 -7.55 14.83
C LEU A 297 -1.12 -8.14 13.95
N ARG A 298 -0.96 -9.47 13.97
CA ARG A 298 -0.05 -10.20 13.06
C ARG A 298 -0.84 -11.17 12.19
N PHE A 299 -0.46 -11.20 10.90
CA PHE A 299 -1.01 -12.09 9.89
C PHE A 299 0.13 -12.78 9.14
N SER A 300 0.23 -14.09 9.26
CA SER A 300 1.27 -14.85 8.57
C SER A 300 0.92 -15.02 7.10
N GLU A 301 1.94 -14.92 6.25
CA GLU A 301 1.80 -15.23 4.85
C GLU A 301 1.47 -16.73 4.68
N ARG A 302 0.33 -17.01 4.06
CA ARG A 302 -0.08 -18.37 3.74
C ARG A 302 0.62 -18.78 2.44
N SER A 303 1.65 -19.62 2.54
CA SER A 303 2.18 -20.28 1.35
C SER A 303 1.03 -20.99 0.64
N ALA A 304 0.94 -20.86 -0.70
CA ALA A 304 -0.05 -21.59 -1.49
C ALA A 304 0.02 -23.09 -1.10
N ARG A 305 -0.88 -23.53 -0.24
CA ARG A 305 -0.98 -24.95 0.12
C ARG A 305 -1.22 -25.69 -1.18
N SER A 306 -0.29 -26.55 -1.53
CA SER A 306 -0.46 -27.46 -2.65
C SER A 306 -1.83 -28.13 -2.51
N GLN A 307 -2.68 -27.98 -3.52
CA GLN A 307 -4.02 -28.60 -3.57
C GLN A 307 -4.00 -30.14 -3.54
N SER A 308 -2.91 -30.75 -3.07
CA SER A 308 -2.70 -32.20 -3.05
C SER A 308 -3.29 -32.92 -1.82
N ASP A 309 -3.70 -32.21 -0.75
CA ASP A 309 -4.08 -32.89 0.50
C ASP A 309 -5.58 -33.08 0.72
N THR A 310 -6.43 -32.60 -0.22
CA THR A 310 -7.89 -32.69 -0.04
C THR A 310 -8.55 -33.91 -0.75
N VAL A 311 -7.77 -34.74 -1.43
CA VAL A 311 -8.32 -35.89 -2.20
C VAL A 311 -8.10 -37.26 -1.51
N GLN A 312 -7.47 -37.35 -0.35
CA GLN A 312 -7.17 -38.63 0.30
C GLN A 312 -8.03 -39.02 1.50
N ASN A 313 -9.13 -38.35 1.79
CA ASN A 313 -10.05 -38.79 2.86
C ASN A 313 -11.49 -38.99 2.41
N SER A 314 -11.70 -39.66 1.27
CA SER A 314 -13.00 -40.22 0.88
C SER A 314 -12.79 -41.58 0.20
N GLU A 315 -12.42 -42.59 0.98
CA GLU A 315 -12.72 -43.99 0.73
C GLU A 315 -13.19 -44.67 2.02
#